data_6f79931ed4f5d3732711dab0728c00d0
#
_entry.id   6f79931ed4f5d3732711dab0728c00d0
#
_cell.length_a   1.000
_cell.length_b   1.000
_cell.length_c   1.000
_cell.angle_alpha   90.00
_cell.angle_beta   90.00
_cell.angle_gamma   90.00
#
_symmetry.space_group_name_H-M   'P 1'
#
loop_
_entity.id
_entity.type
_entity.pdbx_description
1 polymer ?
#
loop_
_entity_poly.entity_id
_entity_poly.type
_entity_poly.pdbx_seq_one_letter_code
_entity_poly.pdbx_strand_id
1 'polypeptide(L)'
;MAALRSVKNSRTCFGCGKENDAGLRLEFTMRPDGRLETRFVPRPIHGGWENVFHGGLMATLLDEAMMAYLYQHGVNAATAELNVRFRKPVYLGEELVVEAWEESRRGPMVRMAAQALRRGEVVARASAACLRIPAEGTA
;
A
#
# COMPACT_ATOMS: atom_id res chain seq x y z
N MET A 1 -18.96 2.39 14.87
CA MET A 1 -17.55 1.93 14.72
C MET A 1 -16.68 2.75 15.65
N ALA A 2 -15.91 2.12 16.49
CA ALA A 2 -15.00 2.84 17.37
C ALA A 2 -13.95 3.58 16.54
N ALA A 3 -13.69 4.86 16.85
CA ALA A 3 -12.63 5.61 16.20
C ALA A 3 -11.27 5.03 16.58
N LEU A 4 -10.38 4.94 15.61
CA LEU A 4 -8.98 4.61 15.88
C LEU A 4 -8.34 5.75 16.68
N ARG A 5 -7.68 5.41 17.78
CA ARG A 5 -7.09 6.42 18.66
C ARG A 5 -5.69 6.85 18.22
N SER A 6 -4.97 5.94 17.59
CA SER A 6 -3.63 6.23 17.08
C SER A 6 -3.26 5.24 15.99
N VAL A 7 -2.29 5.61 15.18
CA VAL A 7 -1.73 4.73 14.17
C VAL A 7 -0.26 4.54 14.50
N LYS A 8 0.14 3.28 14.66
CA LYS A 8 1.54 2.91 14.87
C LYS A 8 1.90 1.74 13.97
N ASN A 9 3.11 1.76 13.44
CA ASN A 9 3.62 0.60 12.72
C ASN A 9 3.79 -0.58 13.66
N SER A 10 3.43 -1.76 13.20
CA SER A 10 3.59 -3.01 13.93
C SER A 10 4.71 -3.83 13.30
N ARG A 11 5.51 -4.49 14.14
CA ARG A 11 6.56 -5.42 13.66
C ARG A 11 5.97 -6.63 12.94
N THR A 12 4.71 -6.92 13.17
CA THR A 12 3.99 -8.02 12.53
C THR A 12 3.01 -7.54 11.46
N CYS A 13 3.08 -6.26 11.06
CA CYS A 13 2.27 -5.75 9.97
C CYS A 13 2.43 -6.63 8.73
N PHE A 14 1.33 -7.03 8.14
CA PHE A 14 1.38 -7.90 6.96
C PHE A 14 2.07 -7.20 5.78
N GLY A 15 1.92 -5.90 5.64
CA GLY A 15 2.56 -5.15 4.56
C GLY A 15 4.04 -4.87 4.80
N CYS A 16 4.39 -4.33 5.96
CA CYS A 16 5.75 -3.80 6.20
C CYS A 16 6.46 -4.39 7.42
N GLY A 17 5.82 -5.26 8.20
CA GLY A 17 6.42 -5.84 9.39
C GLY A 17 7.53 -6.84 9.07
N LYS A 18 8.71 -6.66 9.63
CA LYS A 18 9.84 -7.56 9.41
C LYS A 18 9.68 -8.90 10.10
N GLU A 19 8.84 -8.95 11.15
CA GLU A 19 8.65 -10.15 11.97
C GLU A 19 7.48 -11.02 11.50
N ASN A 20 6.79 -10.64 10.42
CA ASN A 20 5.74 -11.46 9.82
C ASN A 20 6.32 -12.27 8.67
N ASP A 21 6.50 -13.57 8.87
CA ASP A 21 7.12 -14.45 7.87
C ASP A 21 6.31 -14.57 6.58
N ALA A 22 4.99 -14.46 6.67
CA ALA A 22 4.11 -14.49 5.51
C ALA A 22 3.90 -13.11 4.87
N GLY A 23 4.31 -12.05 5.55
CA GLY A 23 4.09 -10.69 5.12
C GLY A 23 4.88 -10.29 3.89
N LEU A 24 4.55 -9.12 3.35
CA LEU A 24 5.21 -8.59 2.16
C LEU A 24 6.57 -7.99 2.48
N ARG A 25 6.82 -7.61 3.72
CA ARG A 25 8.10 -7.06 4.21
C ARG A 25 8.59 -5.89 3.39
N LEU A 26 7.67 -4.97 3.08
CA LEU A 26 7.95 -3.83 2.20
C LEU A 26 8.88 -2.82 2.86
N GLU A 27 9.77 -2.27 2.05
CA GLU A 27 10.58 -1.11 2.39
C GLU A 27 10.26 0.01 1.40
N PHE A 28 10.16 1.23 1.89
CA PHE A 28 9.66 2.35 1.11
C PHE A 28 10.72 3.44 0.98
N THR A 29 10.79 4.04 -0.21
CA THR A 29 11.70 5.13 -0.51
C THR A 29 10.91 6.27 -1.14
N MET A 30 11.13 7.51 -0.68
CA MET A 30 10.58 8.69 -1.35
C MET A 30 11.50 9.05 -2.52
N ARG A 31 10.92 9.17 -3.71
CA ARG A 31 11.66 9.55 -4.91
C ARG A 31 11.80 11.08 -5.00
N PRO A 32 12.81 11.57 -5.77
CA PRO A 32 12.93 13.01 -5.99
C PRO A 32 11.71 13.66 -6.63
N ASP A 33 10.91 12.90 -7.40
CA ASP A 33 9.68 13.42 -8.04
C ASP A 33 8.50 13.51 -7.05
N GLY A 34 8.71 13.17 -5.78
CA GLY A 34 7.67 13.24 -4.76
C GLY A 34 6.81 11.99 -4.61
N ARG A 35 7.01 10.98 -5.45
CA ARG A 35 6.31 9.71 -5.31
C ARG A 35 7.02 8.79 -4.35
N LEU A 36 6.26 7.97 -3.62
CA LEU A 36 6.81 6.86 -2.84
C LEU A 36 6.99 5.67 -3.76
N GLU A 37 8.07 4.93 -3.54
CA GLU A 37 8.37 3.72 -4.31
C GLU A 37 8.66 2.56 -3.36
N THR A 38 8.23 1.37 -3.76
CA THR A 38 8.68 0.12 -3.16
C THR A 38 8.82 -0.94 -4.24
N ARG A 39 9.68 -1.93 -3.97
CA ARG A 39 9.89 -3.08 -4.86
C ARG A 39 9.47 -4.34 -4.14
N PHE A 40 8.87 -5.26 -4.87
CA PHE A 40 8.34 -6.48 -4.30
C PHE A 40 8.42 -7.64 -5.29
N VAL A 41 8.86 -8.79 -4.80
CA VAL A 41 8.86 -10.04 -5.57
C VAL A 41 7.95 -11.04 -4.85
N PRO A 42 6.81 -11.44 -5.45
CA PRO A 42 5.93 -12.42 -4.83
C PRO A 42 6.63 -13.77 -4.61
N ARG A 43 6.53 -14.27 -3.39
CA ARG A 43 7.04 -15.59 -3.00
C ARG A 43 5.92 -16.64 -3.12
N PRO A 44 6.24 -17.94 -3.09
CA PRO A 44 5.21 -19.00 -3.19
C PRO A 44 4.06 -18.85 -2.18
N ILE A 45 4.33 -18.38 -0.97
CA ILE A 45 3.29 -18.14 0.05
C ILE A 45 2.32 -17.01 -0.30
N HIS A 46 2.62 -16.24 -1.34
CA HIS A 46 1.77 -15.16 -1.82
C HIS A 46 0.91 -15.55 -3.02
N GLY A 47 0.86 -16.83 -3.33
CA GLY A 47 0.10 -17.33 -4.47
C GLY A 47 -1.40 -17.37 -4.24
N GLY A 48 -2.15 -17.08 -5.31
CA GLY A 48 -3.59 -17.33 -5.41
C GLY A 48 -3.84 -18.53 -6.32
N TRP A 49 -4.21 -18.27 -7.58
CA TRP A 49 -4.22 -19.30 -8.59
C TRP A 49 -2.81 -19.87 -8.76
N GLU A 50 -2.70 -21.09 -9.29
CA GLU A 50 -1.39 -21.73 -9.42
C GLU A 50 -0.39 -20.80 -10.11
N ASN A 51 0.74 -20.56 -9.45
CA ASN A 51 1.84 -19.71 -9.92
C ASN A 51 1.51 -18.22 -10.13
N VAL A 52 0.35 -17.75 -9.66
CA VAL A 52 -0.10 -16.37 -9.85
C VAL A 52 -0.14 -15.65 -8.51
N PHE A 53 0.38 -14.43 -8.47
CA PHE A 53 0.29 -13.57 -7.28
C PHE A 53 -1.18 -13.31 -6.92
N HIS A 54 -1.53 -13.54 -5.67
CA HIS A 54 -2.91 -13.41 -5.19
C HIS A 54 -3.42 -11.97 -5.36
N GLY A 55 -4.60 -11.81 -5.98
CA GLY A 55 -5.16 -10.49 -6.24
C GLY A 55 -5.42 -9.68 -4.98
N GLY A 56 -5.91 -10.33 -3.92
CA GLY A 56 -6.09 -9.67 -2.63
C GLY A 56 -4.77 -9.18 -2.03
N LEU A 57 -3.67 -9.88 -2.27
CA LEU A 57 -2.34 -9.43 -1.82
C LEU A 57 -1.79 -8.31 -2.70
N MET A 58 -2.12 -8.29 -3.99
CA MET A 58 -1.85 -7.13 -4.83
C MET A 58 -2.57 -5.89 -4.28
N ALA A 59 -3.83 -6.03 -3.88
CA ALA A 59 -4.57 -4.95 -3.25
C ALA A 59 -3.91 -4.49 -1.95
N THR A 60 -3.43 -5.43 -1.14
CA THR A 60 -2.67 -5.12 0.08
C THR A 60 -1.40 -4.34 -0.24
N LEU A 61 -0.65 -4.77 -1.25
CA LEU A 61 0.58 -4.12 -1.69
C LEU A 61 0.33 -2.65 -2.07
N LEU A 62 -0.70 -2.41 -2.86
CA LEU A 62 -1.06 -1.06 -3.31
C LEU A 62 -1.57 -0.21 -2.15
N ASP A 63 -2.42 -0.78 -1.28
CA ASP A 63 -2.91 -0.08 -0.10
C ASP A 63 -1.78 0.32 0.83
N GLU A 64 -0.86 -0.59 1.11
CA GLU A 64 0.30 -0.32 1.97
C GLU A 64 1.17 0.81 1.42
N ALA A 65 1.40 0.85 0.11
CA ALA A 65 2.19 1.91 -0.49
C ALA A 65 1.54 3.29 -0.30
N MET A 66 0.22 3.37 -0.47
CA MET A 66 -0.53 4.61 -0.25
C MET A 66 -0.50 5.04 1.22
N MET A 67 -0.68 4.09 2.12
CA MET A 67 -0.66 4.39 3.56
C MET A 67 0.75 4.77 4.03
N ALA A 68 1.78 4.11 3.51
CA ALA A 68 3.16 4.45 3.82
C ALA A 68 3.52 5.87 3.37
N TYR A 69 3.02 6.29 2.22
CA TYR A 69 3.17 7.67 1.76
C TYR A 69 2.67 8.66 2.81
N LEU A 70 1.44 8.46 3.27
CA LEU A 70 0.84 9.33 4.28
C LEU A 70 1.60 9.28 5.61
N TYR A 71 1.97 8.09 6.05
CA TYR A 71 2.73 7.91 7.28
C TYR A 71 4.06 8.67 7.24
N GLN A 72 4.79 8.60 6.13
CA GLN A 72 6.07 9.29 5.96
C GLN A 72 5.91 10.81 5.89
N HIS A 73 4.72 11.29 5.54
CA HIS A 73 4.41 12.72 5.55
C HIS A 73 3.79 13.17 6.89
N GLY A 74 3.82 12.33 7.91
CA GLY A 74 3.31 12.67 9.23
C GLY A 74 1.78 12.70 9.32
N VAL A 75 1.09 12.09 8.36
CA VAL A 75 -0.37 12.03 8.31
C VAL A 75 -0.84 10.70 8.87
N ASN A 76 -1.56 10.73 9.99
CA ASN A 76 -2.23 9.55 10.52
C ASN A 76 -3.57 9.40 9.80
N ALA A 77 -3.76 8.27 9.15
CA ALA A 77 -4.97 8.03 8.38
C ALA A 77 -5.29 6.53 8.34
N ALA A 78 -6.51 6.22 7.98
CA ALA A 78 -6.94 4.85 7.70
C ALA A 78 -7.64 4.83 6.35
N THR A 79 -7.49 3.74 5.63
CA THR A 79 -8.18 3.52 4.36
C THR A 79 -9.68 3.35 4.64
N ALA A 80 -10.49 4.23 4.06
CA ALA A 80 -11.96 4.15 4.16
C ALA A 80 -12.55 3.46 2.93
N GLU A 81 -11.94 3.64 1.77
CA GLU A 81 -12.39 3.02 0.52
C GLU A 81 -11.17 2.72 -0.33
N LEU A 82 -11.12 1.52 -0.87
CA LEU A 82 -10.05 1.07 -1.75
C LEU A 82 -10.66 0.55 -3.05
N ASN A 83 -10.20 1.08 -4.17
CA ASN A 83 -10.58 0.61 -5.50
C ASN A 83 -9.33 0.10 -6.21
N VAL A 84 -9.34 -1.14 -6.64
CA VAL A 84 -8.22 -1.76 -7.35
C VAL A 84 -8.68 -2.24 -8.71
N ARG A 85 -7.89 -1.91 -9.73
CA ARG A 85 -8.12 -2.37 -11.08
C ARG A 85 -6.95 -3.25 -11.50
N PHE A 86 -7.23 -4.51 -11.77
CA PHE A 86 -6.25 -5.50 -12.21
C PHE A 86 -6.22 -5.51 -13.73
N ARG A 87 -5.05 -5.25 -14.32
CA ARG A 87 -4.90 -5.19 -15.77
C ARG A 87 -4.29 -6.45 -16.35
N LYS A 88 -3.29 -7.00 -15.67
CA LYS A 88 -2.58 -8.20 -16.11
C LYS A 88 -2.22 -9.07 -14.91
N PRO A 89 -2.20 -10.39 -15.09
CA PRO A 89 -1.74 -11.27 -14.03
C PRO A 89 -0.24 -11.06 -13.79
N VAL A 90 0.17 -11.25 -12.54
CA VAL A 90 1.58 -11.24 -12.13
C VAL A 90 1.92 -12.63 -11.63
N TYR A 91 3.03 -13.18 -12.09
CA TYR A 91 3.45 -14.51 -11.70
C TYR A 91 4.41 -14.45 -10.53
N LEU A 92 4.43 -15.52 -9.73
CA LEU A 92 5.36 -15.62 -8.61
C LEU A 92 6.80 -15.50 -9.12
N GLY A 93 7.62 -14.74 -8.39
CA GLY A 93 9.01 -14.49 -8.77
C GLY A 93 9.24 -13.28 -9.67
N GLU A 94 8.20 -12.66 -10.21
CA GLU A 94 8.35 -11.46 -11.02
C GLU A 94 8.46 -10.22 -10.14
N GLU A 95 9.45 -9.37 -10.40
CA GLU A 95 9.60 -8.13 -9.64
C GLU A 95 8.57 -7.08 -10.05
N LEU A 96 7.95 -6.47 -9.04
CA LEU A 96 7.07 -5.33 -9.18
C LEU A 96 7.73 -4.09 -8.61
N VAL A 97 7.54 -2.97 -9.30
CA VAL A 97 7.82 -1.65 -8.77
C VAL A 97 6.48 -0.98 -8.50
N VAL A 98 6.28 -0.51 -7.27
CA VAL A 98 5.03 0.13 -6.88
C VAL A 98 5.30 1.59 -6.58
N GLU A 99 4.46 2.46 -7.12
CA GLU A 99 4.51 3.90 -6.90
C GLU A 99 3.22 4.35 -6.24
N ALA A 100 3.31 5.30 -5.30
CA ALA A 100 2.15 5.89 -4.66
C ALA A 100 2.31 7.40 -4.54
N TRP A 101 1.20 8.13 -4.64
CA TRP A 101 1.19 9.59 -4.54
C TRP A 101 -0.17 10.08 -4.06
N GLU A 102 -0.20 11.32 -3.59
CA GLU A 102 -1.43 11.98 -3.19
C GLU A 102 -2.06 12.69 -4.39
N GLU A 103 -3.35 12.46 -4.61
CA GLU A 103 -4.10 13.09 -5.69
C GLU A 103 -4.74 14.40 -5.25
N SER A 104 -5.41 14.38 -4.10
CA SER A 104 -6.12 15.55 -3.59
C SER A 104 -6.39 15.41 -2.10
N ARG A 105 -6.71 16.52 -1.48
CA ARG A 105 -7.03 16.57 -0.04
C ARG A 105 -8.17 17.53 0.18
N ARG A 106 -9.19 17.09 0.93
CA ARG A 106 -10.34 17.91 1.24
C ARG A 106 -10.85 17.61 2.65
N GLY A 107 -10.65 18.54 3.57
CA GLY A 107 -10.99 18.33 4.97
C GLY A 107 -10.25 17.12 5.54
N PRO A 108 -10.95 16.18 6.21
CA PRO A 108 -10.31 14.98 6.74
C PRO A 108 -10.05 13.93 5.68
N MET A 109 -10.52 14.11 4.44
CA MET A 109 -10.40 13.14 3.37
C MET A 109 -9.15 13.42 2.54
N VAL A 110 -8.33 12.39 2.34
CA VAL A 110 -7.18 12.42 1.45
C VAL A 110 -7.39 11.35 0.38
N ARG A 111 -7.26 11.73 -0.88
CA ARG A 111 -7.34 10.79 -1.98
C ARG A 111 -5.94 10.42 -2.45
N MET A 112 -5.68 9.13 -2.49
CA MET A 112 -4.41 8.56 -2.86
C MET A 112 -4.53 7.75 -4.15
N ALA A 113 -3.41 7.61 -4.84
CA ALA A 113 -3.31 6.74 -6.00
C ALA A 113 -2.04 5.91 -5.92
N ALA A 114 -2.07 4.75 -6.54
CA ALA A 114 -0.91 3.87 -6.64
C ALA A 114 -0.98 3.05 -7.93
N GLN A 115 0.17 2.58 -8.37
CA GLN A 115 0.24 1.66 -9.49
C GLN A 115 1.39 0.69 -9.30
N ALA A 116 1.20 -0.53 -9.78
CA ALA A 116 2.22 -1.56 -9.82
C ALA A 116 2.68 -1.75 -11.26
N LEU A 117 3.99 -1.77 -11.46
CA LEU A 117 4.59 -1.93 -12.77
C LEU A 117 5.48 -3.18 -12.78
N ARG A 118 5.40 -3.92 -13.87
CA ARG A 118 6.33 -5.00 -14.18
C ARG A 118 7.06 -4.65 -15.47
N ARG A 119 8.38 -4.52 -15.39
CA ARG A 119 9.21 -4.12 -16.53
C ARG A 119 8.70 -2.85 -17.20
N GLY A 120 8.30 -1.86 -16.38
CA GLY A 120 7.81 -0.58 -16.86
C GLY A 120 6.37 -0.55 -17.34
N GLU A 121 5.67 -1.67 -17.32
CA GLU A 121 4.27 -1.75 -17.74
C GLU A 121 3.34 -1.83 -16.54
N VAL A 122 2.29 -1.01 -16.53
CA VAL A 122 1.31 -1.00 -15.46
C VAL A 122 0.48 -2.29 -15.50
N VAL A 123 0.54 -3.07 -14.44
CA VAL A 123 -0.22 -4.33 -14.30
C VAL A 123 -1.41 -4.19 -13.36
N ALA A 124 -1.39 -3.21 -12.46
CA ALA A 124 -2.52 -2.90 -11.59
C ALA A 124 -2.48 -1.44 -11.16
N ARG A 125 -3.64 -0.87 -10.91
CA ARG A 125 -3.81 0.49 -10.37
C ARG A 125 -4.77 0.48 -9.22
N ALA A 126 -4.55 1.42 -8.28
CA ALA A 126 -5.46 1.61 -7.17
C ALA A 126 -5.70 3.09 -6.91
N SER A 127 -6.88 3.37 -6.38
CA SER A 127 -7.18 4.64 -5.75
C SER A 127 -7.77 4.35 -4.37
N ALA A 128 -7.58 5.27 -3.44
CA ALA A 128 -8.11 5.12 -2.09
C ALA A 128 -8.62 6.46 -1.58
N ALA A 129 -9.70 6.40 -0.82
CA ALA A 129 -10.13 7.49 0.02
C ALA A 129 -9.67 7.16 1.44
N CYS A 130 -8.85 8.04 2.01
CA CYS A 130 -8.27 7.84 3.34
C CYS A 130 -8.78 8.92 4.27
N LEU A 131 -9.18 8.52 5.50
CA LEU A 131 -9.62 9.45 6.51
C LEU A 131 -8.49 9.73 7.48
N ARG A 132 -8.22 11.01 7.69
CA ARG A 132 -7.25 11.45 8.70
C ARG A 132 -7.79 11.12 10.08
N ILE A 133 -6.90 10.57 10.92
CA ILE A 133 -7.21 10.21 12.29
C ILE A 133 -6.53 11.24 13.18
N PRO A 134 -7.23 11.77 14.21
CA PRO A 134 -6.59 12.69 15.15
C PRO A 134 -5.36 12.05 15.78
N ALA A 135 -4.35 12.86 16.07
CA ALA A 135 -3.19 12.41 16.83
C ALA A 135 -3.62 11.94 18.23
N GLU A 136 -2.88 10.98 18.78
CA GLU A 136 -3.14 10.46 20.13
C GLU A 136 -3.13 11.62 21.14
N GLY A 137 -4.16 11.68 22.02
CA GLY A 137 -4.31 12.74 23.02
C GLY A 137 -5.08 13.97 22.56
N THR A 138 -5.47 14.06 21.28
CA THR A 138 -6.37 15.11 20.81
C THR A 138 -7.80 14.56 20.78
N ALA A 139 -8.69 15.26 21.41
CA ALA A 139 -10.10 14.87 21.47
C ALA A 139 -10.79 15.14 20.12
#